data_37a4d21bf81e5ba9749b0cb749fd119a
#
_entry.id   37a4d21bf81e5ba9749b0cb749fd119a
#
_cell.length_a   1.000
_cell.length_b   1.000
_cell.length_c   1.000
_cell.angle_alpha   90.00
_cell.angle_beta   90.00
_cell.angle_gamma   90.00
#
_symmetry.space_group_name_H-M   'P 1'
#
loop_
_entity.id
_entity.type
_entity.pdbx_description
1 polymer ?
#
loop_
_entity_poly.entity_id
_entity_poly.type
_entity_poly.pdbx_seq_one_letter_code
_entity_poly.pdbx_strand_id
1 'polypeptide(L)'
;MTQKMQRDESPECVNPSIRQFVNAMSLSITWFGHATFLVRTPGGRRILLDPWLTGNPSCPDSLKKPPKVELILASHGHFDHIEDLLSCARESGAPVVGIFELCDWLGRKGIQNVSPMNKGGSQTISGLRITMTDARHSSGYFDNGQMVYMGEPAGYVVTLEDGRTIYYSGDTCLFGDMRLIGEMYKPEIAFLPIGDRFTMDPAAAAKACEFLGVRQVVPMHWGTFPLLTGTPADLRKLVPRGVEVLELQPGETAE
;
A
#
# COMPACT_ATOMS: atom_id res chain seq x y z
N MET A 1 -38.91 1.39 66.87
CA MET A 1 -37.47 1.35 66.87
C MET A 1 -37.02 1.05 65.40
N THR A 2 -36.67 2.10 64.69
CA THR A 2 -36.35 2.03 63.23
C THR A 2 -34.90 2.46 63.07
N GLN A 3 -34.01 1.50 62.79
CA GLN A 3 -32.62 1.79 62.51
C GLN A 3 -32.47 2.25 61.07
N LYS A 4 -31.96 3.48 60.89
CA LYS A 4 -31.48 4.02 59.60
C LYS A 4 -30.09 3.41 59.31
N MET A 5 -29.97 2.68 58.21
CA MET A 5 -28.65 2.35 57.63
C MET A 5 -28.10 3.57 56.89
N GLN A 6 -26.96 4.07 57.36
CA GLN A 6 -26.11 5.02 56.65
C GLN A 6 -25.40 4.27 55.50
N ARG A 7 -25.48 4.80 54.28
CA ARG A 7 -24.62 4.39 53.15
C ARG A 7 -23.34 5.19 53.25
N ASP A 8 -22.24 4.47 53.28
CA ASP A 8 -20.87 4.99 53.22
C ASP A 8 -20.56 5.18 51.74
N GLU A 9 -20.42 6.42 51.29
CA GLU A 9 -19.98 6.78 49.93
C GLU A 9 -18.47 7.06 49.98
N SER A 10 -17.68 6.04 49.67
CA SER A 10 -16.26 6.23 49.39
C SER A 10 -16.05 6.83 47.99
N PRO A 11 -15.22 7.86 47.79
CA PRO A 11 -14.96 8.42 46.48
C PRO A 11 -14.12 7.45 45.63
N GLU A 12 -14.67 7.06 44.48
CA GLU A 12 -13.93 6.33 43.47
C GLU A 12 -12.72 7.17 43.00
N CYS A 13 -11.51 6.65 43.24
CA CYS A 13 -10.30 7.13 42.63
C CYS A 13 -10.35 6.90 41.12
N VAL A 14 -10.72 7.92 40.37
CA VAL A 14 -10.58 7.96 38.93
C VAL A 14 -9.10 8.06 38.60
N ASN A 15 -8.53 6.95 38.16
CA ASN A 15 -7.18 6.89 37.67
C ASN A 15 -7.10 7.66 36.33
N PRO A 16 -6.38 8.80 36.23
CA PRO A 16 -6.25 9.48 34.96
C PRO A 16 -5.33 8.64 34.06
N SER A 17 -5.95 7.96 33.08
CA SER A 17 -5.19 7.28 32.02
C SER A 17 -4.19 8.27 31.41
N ILE A 18 -2.92 8.00 31.65
CA ILE A 18 -1.79 8.66 30.98
C ILE A 18 -1.94 8.35 29.48
N ARG A 19 -2.55 9.26 28.74
CA ARG A 19 -2.40 9.31 27.29
C ARG A 19 -0.95 9.67 27.06
N GLN A 20 -0.11 8.67 26.78
CA GLN A 20 1.18 8.91 26.16
C GLN A 20 0.91 9.65 24.85
N PHE A 21 1.23 10.93 24.83
CA PHE A 21 1.39 11.68 23.59
C PHE A 21 2.63 11.09 22.88
N VAL A 22 2.44 10.03 22.12
CA VAL A 22 3.37 9.68 21.08
C VAL A 22 3.34 10.87 20.14
N ASN A 23 4.46 11.56 19.96
CA ASN A 23 4.60 12.58 18.92
C ASN A 23 4.23 11.88 17.61
N ALA A 24 3.00 12.09 17.13
CA ALA A 24 2.55 11.52 15.88
C ALA A 24 3.43 12.11 14.78
N MET A 25 4.16 11.25 14.09
CA MET A 25 4.93 11.66 12.92
C MET A 25 3.96 11.95 11.77
N SER A 26 4.37 12.77 10.81
CA SER A 26 3.59 12.92 9.57
C SER A 26 3.62 11.62 8.76
N LEU A 27 2.55 11.35 8.02
CA LEU A 27 2.59 10.35 6.96
C LEU A 27 3.57 10.82 5.91
N SER A 28 4.55 10.00 5.54
CA SER A 28 5.44 10.33 4.43
C SER A 28 5.49 9.22 3.40
N ILE A 29 5.60 9.62 2.13
CA ILE A 29 5.59 8.75 0.97
C ILE A 29 6.84 9.04 0.15
N THR A 30 7.75 8.07 0.06
CA THR A 30 8.94 8.15 -0.78
C THR A 30 8.73 7.28 -2.02
N TRP A 31 8.90 7.86 -3.22
CA TRP A 31 8.81 7.11 -4.46
C TRP A 31 10.18 6.59 -4.89
N PHE A 32 10.31 5.29 -5.07
CA PHE A 32 11.54 4.64 -5.53
C PHE A 32 11.60 4.47 -7.05
N GLY A 33 10.56 4.92 -7.73
CA GLY A 33 10.35 4.71 -9.17
C GLY A 33 9.37 3.57 -9.44
N HIS A 34 8.71 3.62 -10.59
CA HIS A 34 7.72 2.65 -11.06
C HIS A 34 6.54 2.51 -10.08
N ALA A 35 6.34 1.33 -9.49
CA ALA A 35 5.31 1.06 -8.50
C ALA A 35 5.89 0.87 -7.08
N THR A 36 7.20 1.08 -6.89
CA THR A 36 7.86 0.87 -5.61
C THR A 36 7.80 2.12 -4.73
N PHE A 37 7.23 1.98 -3.54
CA PHE A 37 7.13 3.07 -2.56
C PHE A 37 7.54 2.63 -1.16
N LEU A 38 8.11 3.55 -0.41
CA LEU A 38 8.26 3.46 1.03
C LEU A 38 7.27 4.42 1.69
N VAL A 39 6.31 3.87 2.42
CA VAL A 39 5.33 4.64 3.20
C VAL A 39 5.71 4.58 4.67
N ARG A 40 5.95 5.75 5.29
CA ARG A 40 6.14 5.86 6.73
C ARG A 40 4.86 6.37 7.37
N THR A 41 4.30 5.57 8.25
CA THR A 41 3.01 5.86 8.90
C THR A 41 3.18 6.86 10.05
N PRO A 42 2.07 7.49 10.52
CA PRO A 42 2.09 8.37 11.69
C PRO A 42 2.60 7.69 12.98
N GLY A 43 2.44 6.37 13.09
CA GLY A 43 3.01 5.57 14.17
C GLY A 43 4.49 5.20 13.98
N GLY A 44 5.12 5.68 12.88
CA GLY A 44 6.53 5.45 12.56
C GLY A 44 6.81 4.10 11.89
N ARG A 45 5.79 3.32 11.51
CA ARG A 45 5.97 2.08 10.75
C ARG A 45 6.38 2.39 9.32
N ARG A 46 7.22 1.55 8.74
CA ARG A 46 7.67 1.65 7.34
C ARG A 46 7.11 0.47 6.57
N ILE A 47 6.34 0.79 5.54
CA ILE A 47 5.70 -0.17 4.64
C ILE A 47 6.40 -0.05 3.29
N LEU A 48 6.94 -1.15 2.78
CA LEU A 48 7.48 -1.23 1.42
C LEU A 48 6.43 -1.84 0.50
N LEU A 49 6.11 -1.14 -0.57
CA LEU A 49 5.16 -1.57 -1.59
C LEU A 49 5.92 -2.02 -2.82
N ASP A 50 5.62 -3.20 -3.32
CA ASP A 50 6.11 -3.80 -4.58
C ASP A 50 7.59 -3.55 -4.84
N PRO A 51 8.50 -4.24 -4.12
CA PRO A 51 9.93 -3.94 -4.16
C PRO A 51 10.60 -4.39 -5.47
N TRP A 52 10.84 -3.43 -6.34
CA TRP A 52 11.70 -3.52 -7.50
C TRP A 52 12.74 -2.40 -7.45
N LEU A 53 13.95 -2.71 -7.02
CA LEU A 53 15.00 -1.75 -6.69
C LEU A 53 16.17 -1.84 -7.67
N THR A 54 16.83 -3.00 -7.68
CA THR A 54 18.13 -3.20 -8.37
C THR A 54 18.00 -3.08 -9.89
N GLY A 55 17.00 -3.76 -10.46
CA GLY A 55 16.72 -3.75 -11.90
C GLY A 55 15.88 -2.55 -12.36
N ASN A 56 15.35 -1.73 -11.45
CA ASN A 56 14.50 -0.59 -11.76
C ASN A 56 15.34 0.58 -12.31
N PRO A 57 15.18 0.94 -13.59
CA PRO A 57 15.99 2.02 -14.19
C PRO A 57 15.64 3.41 -13.64
N SER A 58 14.45 3.56 -13.03
CA SER A 58 14.04 4.81 -12.40
C SER A 58 14.46 4.91 -10.94
N CYS A 59 14.87 3.80 -10.29
CA CYS A 59 15.28 3.83 -8.90
C CYS A 59 16.65 4.50 -8.74
N PRO A 60 16.79 5.56 -7.93
CA PRO A 60 18.10 6.16 -7.66
C PRO A 60 19.07 5.15 -7.04
N ASP A 61 20.33 5.20 -7.41
CA ASP A 61 21.36 4.26 -6.94
C ASP A 61 21.48 4.24 -5.41
N SER A 62 21.25 5.35 -4.75
CA SER A 62 21.24 5.47 -3.29
C SER A 62 20.13 4.67 -2.60
N LEU A 63 19.07 4.33 -3.35
CA LEU A 63 17.88 3.60 -2.85
C LEU A 63 17.82 2.14 -3.33
N LYS A 64 18.77 1.67 -4.10
CA LYS A 64 18.80 0.29 -4.62
C LYS A 64 19.08 -0.78 -3.55
N LYS A 65 19.44 -0.37 -2.35
CA LYS A 65 19.61 -1.30 -1.22
C LYS A 65 18.28 -1.47 -0.51
N PRO A 66 17.91 -2.72 -0.10
CA PRO A 66 16.70 -2.97 0.65
C PRO A 66 16.62 -2.09 1.91
N PRO A 67 15.53 -1.32 2.10
CA PRO A 67 15.37 -0.52 3.30
C PRO A 67 14.98 -1.40 4.49
N LYS A 68 15.28 -0.95 5.70
CA LYS A 68 14.69 -1.57 6.91
C LYS A 68 13.22 -1.18 6.98
N VAL A 69 12.33 -2.17 7.05
CA VAL A 69 10.87 -1.96 7.07
C VAL A 69 10.20 -2.90 8.08
N GLU A 70 9.01 -2.57 8.48
CA GLU A 70 8.19 -3.36 9.40
C GLU A 70 7.10 -4.17 8.68
N LEU A 71 6.90 -3.91 7.36
CA LEU A 71 5.90 -4.59 6.56
C LEU A 71 6.27 -4.49 5.07
N ILE A 72 6.02 -5.53 4.31
CA ILE A 72 6.09 -5.53 2.84
C ILE A 72 4.73 -5.95 2.30
N LEU A 73 4.18 -5.17 1.35
CA LEU A 73 2.98 -5.54 0.61
C LEU A 73 3.37 -5.81 -0.85
N ALA A 74 3.02 -6.99 -1.35
CA ALA A 74 3.25 -7.39 -2.73
C ALA A 74 1.93 -7.58 -3.45
N SER A 75 1.66 -6.76 -4.46
CA SER A 75 0.38 -6.73 -5.17
C SER A 75 0.20 -7.92 -6.10
N HIS A 76 1.23 -8.27 -6.87
CA HIS A 76 1.20 -9.35 -7.84
C HIS A 76 2.60 -9.78 -8.28
N GLY A 77 2.69 -10.86 -9.05
CA GLY A 77 3.93 -11.54 -9.35
C GLY A 77 4.63 -11.14 -10.66
N HIS A 78 4.54 -9.89 -11.13
CA HIS A 78 5.39 -9.44 -12.23
C HIS A 78 6.77 -8.99 -11.73
N PHE A 79 7.79 -9.13 -12.58
CA PHE A 79 9.19 -8.85 -12.20
C PHE A 79 9.39 -7.43 -11.70
N ASP A 80 8.74 -6.46 -12.33
CA ASP A 80 8.79 -5.03 -12.02
C ASP A 80 8.06 -4.64 -10.72
N HIS A 81 7.54 -5.64 -9.99
CA HIS A 81 6.92 -5.49 -8.67
C HIS A 81 7.59 -6.37 -7.60
N ILE A 82 8.19 -7.51 -7.96
CA ILE A 82 8.67 -8.46 -6.96
C ILE A 82 10.13 -8.91 -7.14
N GLU A 83 10.90 -8.35 -8.09
CA GLU A 83 12.26 -8.84 -8.35
C GLU A 83 13.17 -8.76 -7.13
N ASP A 84 13.04 -7.70 -6.32
CA ASP A 84 13.80 -7.55 -5.08
C ASP A 84 13.04 -8.02 -3.82
N LEU A 85 11.85 -8.62 -3.97
CA LEU A 85 11.02 -9.04 -2.85
C LEU A 85 11.74 -10.05 -1.92
N LEU A 86 12.44 -11.03 -2.50
CA LEU A 86 13.19 -12.01 -1.73
C LEU A 86 14.33 -11.39 -0.92
N SER A 87 15.08 -10.47 -1.51
CA SER A 87 16.18 -9.77 -0.82
C SER A 87 15.66 -8.86 0.27
N CYS A 88 14.62 -8.06 -0.03
CA CYS A 88 13.98 -7.18 0.94
C CYS A 88 13.40 -7.94 2.14
N ALA A 89 12.73 -9.08 1.89
CA ALA A 89 12.18 -9.91 2.95
C ALA A 89 13.27 -10.52 3.84
N ARG A 90 14.36 -11.01 3.25
CA ARG A 90 15.48 -11.59 4.00
C ARG A 90 16.22 -10.54 4.83
N GLU A 91 16.51 -9.38 4.27
CA GLU A 91 17.29 -8.34 4.94
C GLU A 91 16.50 -7.61 6.04
N SER A 92 15.21 -7.37 5.82
CA SER A 92 14.36 -6.72 6.83
C SER A 92 13.84 -7.67 7.89
N GLY A 93 13.62 -8.95 7.55
CA GLY A 93 12.87 -9.90 8.36
C GLY A 93 11.39 -9.55 8.53
N ALA A 94 10.91 -8.54 7.81
CA ALA A 94 9.53 -8.06 7.89
C ALA A 94 8.54 -9.10 7.32
N PRO A 95 7.31 -9.16 7.85
CA PRO A 95 6.25 -9.96 7.25
C PRO A 95 5.96 -9.47 5.83
N VAL A 96 5.80 -10.42 4.90
CA VAL A 96 5.34 -10.17 3.54
C VAL A 96 3.88 -10.54 3.43
N VAL A 97 3.04 -9.58 3.12
CA VAL A 97 1.63 -9.79 2.79
C VAL A 97 1.49 -9.89 1.27
N GLY A 98 0.82 -10.91 0.83
CA GLY A 98 0.54 -11.16 -0.58
C GLY A 98 -0.62 -12.13 -0.74
N ILE A 99 -1.05 -12.34 -1.99
CA ILE A 99 -1.99 -13.39 -2.31
C ILE A 99 -1.40 -14.77 -1.97
N PHE A 100 -2.25 -15.74 -1.69
CA PHE A 100 -1.86 -17.04 -1.16
C PHE A 100 -0.75 -17.72 -1.98
N GLU A 101 -0.86 -17.75 -3.30
CA GLU A 101 0.08 -18.44 -4.19
C GLU A 101 1.47 -17.78 -4.21
N LEU A 102 1.51 -16.45 -4.18
CA LEU A 102 2.76 -15.69 -4.07
C LEU A 102 3.44 -15.96 -2.72
N CYS A 103 2.69 -15.99 -1.63
CA CYS A 103 3.22 -16.32 -0.31
C CYS A 103 3.70 -17.77 -0.21
N ASP A 104 3.02 -18.73 -0.84
CA ASP A 104 3.47 -20.12 -0.93
C ASP A 104 4.79 -20.22 -1.71
N TRP A 105 4.90 -19.52 -2.84
CA TRP A 105 6.17 -19.45 -3.59
C TRP A 105 7.30 -18.84 -2.74
N LEU A 106 7.05 -17.75 -2.01
CA LEU A 106 8.03 -17.16 -1.09
C LEU A 106 8.47 -18.16 -0.01
N GLY A 107 7.54 -18.92 0.56
CA GLY A 107 7.82 -19.98 1.53
C GLY A 107 8.76 -21.06 0.97
N ARG A 108 8.51 -21.49 -0.27
CA ARG A 108 9.40 -22.44 -1.00
C ARG A 108 10.78 -21.84 -1.28
N LYS A 109 10.91 -20.51 -1.39
CA LYS A 109 12.17 -19.78 -1.52
C LYS A 109 12.86 -19.52 -0.17
N GLY A 110 12.30 -20.02 0.93
CA GLY A 110 12.88 -19.93 2.27
C GLY A 110 12.51 -18.68 3.07
N ILE A 111 11.51 -17.89 2.62
CA ILE A 111 10.96 -16.78 3.40
C ILE A 111 9.93 -17.35 4.37
N GLN A 112 10.25 -17.30 5.67
CA GLN A 112 9.37 -17.86 6.72
C GLN A 112 8.29 -16.87 7.19
N ASN A 113 8.58 -15.59 7.16
CA ASN A 113 7.66 -14.54 7.64
C ASN A 113 6.75 -14.07 6.51
N VAL A 114 5.81 -14.92 6.11
CA VAL A 114 4.78 -14.62 5.11
C VAL A 114 3.39 -14.59 5.76
N SER A 115 2.54 -13.72 5.28
CA SER A 115 1.17 -13.56 5.78
C SER A 115 0.20 -13.58 4.60
N PRO A 116 -0.19 -14.79 4.14
CA PRO A 116 -1.04 -14.94 2.98
C PRO A 116 -2.44 -14.41 3.23
N MET A 117 -3.00 -13.82 2.18
CA MET A 117 -4.39 -13.32 2.16
C MET A 117 -5.09 -13.77 0.88
N ASN A 118 -6.37 -13.48 0.80
CA ASN A 118 -7.13 -13.46 -0.44
C ASN A 118 -8.08 -12.25 -0.46
N LYS A 119 -8.56 -11.91 -1.65
CA LYS A 119 -9.42 -10.73 -1.92
C LYS A 119 -10.65 -10.73 -1.01
N GLY A 120 -10.95 -9.57 -0.43
CA GLY A 120 -12.02 -9.38 0.56
C GLY A 120 -11.61 -9.69 2.00
N GLY A 121 -10.48 -10.38 2.22
CA GLY A 121 -9.94 -10.64 3.55
C GLY A 121 -9.29 -9.41 4.18
N SER A 122 -9.26 -9.38 5.52
CA SER A 122 -8.57 -8.35 6.30
C SER A 122 -7.78 -9.00 7.43
N GLN A 123 -6.65 -8.40 7.75
CA GLN A 123 -5.82 -8.78 8.91
C GLN A 123 -5.18 -7.55 9.55
N THR A 124 -4.70 -7.71 10.77
CA THR A 124 -3.94 -6.65 11.46
C THR A 124 -2.50 -7.10 11.66
N ILE A 125 -1.56 -6.35 11.09
CA ILE A 125 -0.13 -6.61 11.22
C ILE A 125 0.56 -5.31 11.63
N SER A 126 1.46 -5.39 12.61
CA SER A 126 2.21 -4.25 13.12
C SER A 126 1.34 -3.05 13.55
N GLY A 127 0.09 -3.32 13.96
CA GLY A 127 -0.89 -2.30 14.36
C GLY A 127 -1.67 -1.67 13.18
N LEU A 128 -1.40 -2.09 11.96
CA LEU A 128 -2.07 -1.62 10.75
C LEU A 128 -3.13 -2.63 10.30
N ARG A 129 -4.34 -2.16 9.97
CA ARG A 129 -5.35 -3.01 9.35
C ARG A 129 -5.16 -3.02 7.84
N ILE A 130 -4.96 -4.19 7.29
CA ILE A 130 -4.72 -4.42 5.87
C ILE A 130 -5.92 -5.20 5.31
N THR A 131 -6.56 -4.68 4.27
CA THR A 131 -7.62 -5.37 3.54
C THR A 131 -7.16 -5.57 2.10
N MET A 132 -7.21 -6.81 1.62
CA MET A 132 -6.90 -7.12 0.22
C MET A 132 -8.14 -6.89 -0.64
N THR A 133 -7.98 -6.15 -1.73
CA THR A 133 -9.04 -5.84 -2.70
C THR A 133 -8.78 -6.53 -4.04
N ASP A 134 -9.75 -6.47 -4.93
CA ASP A 134 -9.55 -6.86 -6.32
C ASP A 134 -8.57 -5.91 -7.04
N ALA A 135 -7.88 -6.44 -8.04
CA ALA A 135 -7.18 -5.74 -9.09
C ALA A 135 -7.31 -6.56 -10.38
N ARG A 136 -7.45 -5.88 -11.51
CA ARG A 136 -7.70 -6.56 -12.80
C ARG A 136 -6.48 -6.44 -13.70
N HIS A 137 -5.64 -7.42 -13.61
CA HIS A 137 -4.36 -7.54 -14.30
C HIS A 137 -3.99 -9.03 -14.44
N SER A 138 -2.79 -9.33 -14.90
CA SER A 138 -2.22 -10.68 -14.86
C SER A 138 -1.18 -10.78 -13.74
N SER A 139 -0.73 -12.00 -13.45
CA SER A 139 0.26 -12.25 -12.40
C SER A 139 1.03 -13.52 -12.73
N GLY A 140 2.31 -13.37 -13.00
CA GLY A 140 3.19 -14.49 -13.31
C GLY A 140 4.64 -14.06 -13.28
N TYR A 141 5.53 -14.94 -12.85
CA TYR A 141 6.95 -14.70 -12.69
C TYR A 141 7.78 -15.76 -13.38
N PHE A 142 8.81 -15.35 -14.12
CA PHE A 142 9.79 -16.30 -14.67
C PHE A 142 10.77 -16.72 -13.58
N ASP A 143 10.57 -17.93 -13.06
CA ASP A 143 11.44 -18.52 -12.06
C ASP A 143 12.21 -19.69 -12.69
N ASN A 144 13.54 -19.60 -12.74
CA ASN A 144 14.41 -20.63 -13.35
C ASN A 144 14.00 -21.00 -14.79
N GLY A 145 13.58 -20.02 -15.58
CA GLY A 145 13.20 -20.21 -16.99
C GLY A 145 11.79 -20.74 -17.20
N GLN A 146 11.00 -20.89 -16.16
CA GLN A 146 9.60 -21.30 -16.24
C GLN A 146 8.66 -20.19 -15.74
N MET A 147 7.55 -20.03 -16.44
CA MET A 147 6.48 -19.15 -15.98
C MET A 147 5.75 -19.81 -14.81
N VAL A 148 5.81 -19.17 -13.64
CA VAL A 148 5.11 -19.59 -12.43
C VAL A 148 3.91 -18.68 -12.23
N TYR A 149 2.74 -19.27 -12.04
CA TYR A 149 1.53 -18.56 -11.63
C TYR A 149 1.68 -18.08 -10.18
N MET A 150 1.48 -16.77 -9.95
CA MET A 150 1.68 -16.13 -8.65
C MET A 150 0.37 -15.74 -7.94
N GLY A 151 -0.73 -16.40 -8.29
CA GLY A 151 -2.06 -16.01 -7.84
C GLY A 151 -2.62 -14.85 -8.67
N GLU A 152 -3.79 -14.36 -8.31
CA GLU A 152 -4.38 -13.20 -8.96
C GLU A 152 -3.81 -11.89 -8.41
N PRO A 153 -3.75 -10.82 -9.22
CA PRO A 153 -3.31 -9.51 -8.75
C PRO A 153 -4.29 -8.93 -7.72
N ALA A 154 -3.77 -8.16 -6.81
CA ALA A 154 -4.53 -7.58 -5.71
C ALA A 154 -4.11 -6.14 -5.42
N GLY A 155 -5.07 -5.34 -4.93
CA GLY A 155 -4.81 -4.07 -4.29
C GLY A 155 -4.89 -4.18 -2.77
N TYR A 156 -4.52 -3.12 -2.08
CA TYR A 156 -4.54 -3.05 -0.61
C TYR A 156 -5.17 -1.75 -0.13
N VAL A 157 -6.12 -1.89 0.80
CA VAL A 157 -6.54 -0.78 1.65
C VAL A 157 -5.82 -0.93 2.98
N VAL A 158 -5.07 0.09 3.39
CA VAL A 158 -4.35 0.11 4.67
C VAL A 158 -4.93 1.21 5.54
N THR A 159 -5.49 0.82 6.69
CA THR A 159 -5.90 1.77 7.73
C THR A 159 -4.72 1.99 8.67
N LEU A 160 -4.30 3.24 8.76
CA LEU A 160 -3.17 3.71 9.56
C LEU A 160 -3.56 3.88 11.02
N GLU A 161 -2.59 4.12 11.89
CA GLU A 161 -2.76 4.21 13.35
C GLU A 161 -3.63 5.42 13.77
N ASP A 162 -3.69 6.47 12.96
CA ASP A 162 -4.51 7.66 13.16
C ASP A 162 -5.92 7.57 12.54
N GLY A 163 -6.24 6.44 11.94
CA GLY A 163 -7.52 6.16 11.28
C GLY A 163 -7.59 6.57 9.82
N ARG A 164 -6.58 7.27 9.27
CA ARG A 164 -6.51 7.54 7.83
C ARG A 164 -6.40 6.24 7.05
N THR A 165 -6.89 6.25 5.84
CA THR A 165 -6.89 5.07 4.97
C THR A 165 -6.23 5.42 3.65
N ILE A 166 -5.27 4.59 3.22
CA ILE A 166 -4.64 4.67 1.91
C ILE A 166 -5.05 3.46 1.07
N TYR A 167 -5.15 3.65 -0.24
CA TYR A 167 -5.40 2.58 -1.21
C TYR A 167 -4.23 2.46 -2.17
N TYR A 168 -3.59 1.31 -2.19
CA TYR A 168 -2.59 0.93 -3.17
C TYR A 168 -3.23 -0.07 -4.14
N SER A 169 -3.43 0.31 -5.39
CA SER A 169 -4.17 -0.52 -6.35
C SER A 169 -3.38 -1.70 -6.89
N GLY A 170 -2.04 -1.67 -6.78
CA GLY A 170 -1.20 -2.49 -7.65
C GLY A 170 -1.45 -2.16 -9.11
N ASP A 171 -1.03 -3.03 -10.02
CA ASP A 171 -1.37 -2.91 -11.42
C ASP A 171 -2.81 -3.35 -11.68
N THR A 172 -3.53 -2.51 -12.39
CA THR A 172 -4.94 -2.75 -12.70
C THR A 172 -5.42 -1.89 -13.86
N CYS A 173 -6.45 -2.36 -14.58
CA CYS A 173 -7.32 -1.48 -15.35
C CYS A 173 -8.37 -0.83 -14.44
N LEU A 174 -9.12 0.12 -14.97
CA LEU A 174 -10.32 0.65 -14.31
C LEU A 174 -11.40 -0.44 -14.19
N PHE A 175 -11.99 -0.59 -13.01
CA PHE A 175 -13.10 -1.52 -12.79
C PHE A 175 -14.18 -0.93 -11.88
N GLY A 176 -15.42 -1.41 -12.04
CA GLY A 176 -16.59 -0.80 -11.40
C GLY A 176 -16.59 -0.86 -9.89
N ASP A 177 -16.01 -1.92 -9.32
CA ASP A 177 -16.02 -2.16 -7.87
C ASP A 177 -15.07 -1.24 -7.09
N MET A 178 -14.26 -0.41 -7.78
CA MET A 178 -13.56 0.71 -7.14
C MET A 178 -14.52 1.66 -6.41
N ARG A 179 -15.81 1.74 -6.84
CA ARG A 179 -16.85 2.47 -6.10
C ARG A 179 -17.12 1.84 -4.73
N LEU A 180 -17.21 0.52 -4.66
CA LEU A 180 -17.43 -0.20 -3.41
C LEU A 180 -16.22 -0.04 -2.48
N ILE A 181 -14.99 -0.03 -3.02
CA ILE A 181 -13.79 0.28 -2.24
C ILE A 181 -13.89 1.69 -1.66
N GLY A 182 -14.29 2.68 -2.46
CA GLY A 182 -14.49 4.06 -2.02
C GLY A 182 -15.57 4.18 -0.94
N GLU A 183 -16.72 3.55 -1.13
CA GLU A 183 -17.85 3.58 -0.20
C GLU A 183 -17.53 2.91 1.15
N MET A 184 -16.91 1.73 1.11
CA MET A 184 -16.64 0.91 2.29
C MET A 184 -15.45 1.39 3.12
N TYR A 185 -14.38 1.83 2.46
CA TYR A 185 -13.11 2.10 3.13
C TYR A 185 -12.72 3.57 3.15
N LYS A 186 -13.31 4.40 2.27
CA LYS A 186 -13.10 5.86 2.18
C LYS A 186 -11.62 6.26 2.18
N PRO A 187 -10.80 5.72 1.25
CA PRO A 187 -9.40 6.06 1.21
C PRO A 187 -9.22 7.56 0.94
N GLU A 188 -8.30 8.19 1.67
CA GLU A 188 -7.96 9.60 1.46
C GLU A 188 -6.95 9.75 0.32
N ILE A 189 -6.03 8.78 0.20
CA ILE A 189 -4.95 8.76 -0.78
C ILE A 189 -5.03 7.46 -1.58
N ALA A 190 -4.93 7.54 -2.90
CA ALA A 190 -4.81 6.37 -3.76
C ALA A 190 -3.50 6.41 -4.55
N PHE A 191 -2.81 5.27 -4.62
CA PHE A 191 -1.71 5.02 -5.54
C PHE A 191 -2.28 4.33 -6.76
N LEU A 192 -2.23 4.99 -7.92
CA LEU A 192 -2.85 4.50 -9.15
C LEU A 192 -1.87 4.48 -10.31
N PRO A 193 -1.79 3.39 -11.09
CA PRO A 193 -0.99 3.36 -12.30
C PRO A 193 -1.62 4.24 -13.37
N ILE A 194 -0.76 4.95 -14.12
CA ILE A 194 -1.18 5.87 -15.18
C ILE A 194 -0.43 5.70 -16.49
N GLY A 195 0.44 4.68 -16.59
CA GLY A 195 1.39 4.54 -17.69
C GLY A 195 0.76 4.17 -19.02
N ASP A 196 -0.51 3.77 -19.06
CA ASP A 196 -1.18 3.21 -20.22
C ASP A 196 -0.58 1.84 -20.62
N ARG A 197 -0.93 1.33 -21.79
CA ARG A 197 -0.52 0.07 -22.41
C ARG A 197 -0.71 -1.19 -21.56
N PHE A 198 -0.20 -1.21 -20.33
CA PHE A 198 -0.28 -2.38 -19.43
C PHE A 198 -1.25 -2.15 -18.27
N THR A 199 -1.57 -0.91 -17.97
CA THR A 199 -2.43 -0.49 -16.86
C THR A 199 -3.42 0.59 -17.30
N MET A 200 -3.96 1.37 -16.35
CA MET A 200 -4.77 2.54 -16.69
C MET A 200 -3.93 3.61 -17.40
N ASP A 201 -4.60 4.35 -18.30
CA ASP A 201 -4.14 5.64 -18.76
C ASP A 201 -4.57 6.76 -17.78
N PRO A 202 -4.12 8.02 -17.96
CA PRO A 202 -4.53 9.13 -17.11
C PRO A 202 -6.04 9.36 -17.04
N ALA A 203 -6.80 9.07 -18.11
CA ALA A 203 -8.25 9.26 -18.11
C ALA A 203 -8.98 8.20 -17.28
N ALA A 204 -8.57 6.94 -17.41
CA ALA A 204 -9.08 5.85 -16.57
C ALA A 204 -8.71 6.05 -15.10
N ALA A 205 -7.48 6.50 -14.80
CA ALA A 205 -7.04 6.80 -13.44
C ALA A 205 -7.81 7.98 -12.82
N ALA A 206 -8.10 9.03 -13.59
CA ALA A 206 -8.96 10.13 -13.14
C ALA A 206 -10.39 9.64 -12.81
N LYS A 207 -10.91 8.70 -13.60
CA LYS A 207 -12.21 8.05 -13.32
C LYS A 207 -12.14 7.15 -12.09
N ALA A 208 -11.01 6.48 -11.86
CA ALA A 208 -10.78 5.73 -10.64
C ALA A 208 -10.78 6.64 -9.39
N CYS A 209 -10.19 7.84 -9.46
CA CYS A 209 -10.26 8.83 -8.39
C CYS A 209 -11.70 9.22 -8.04
N GLU A 210 -12.56 9.39 -9.06
CA GLU A 210 -14.00 9.66 -8.87
C GLU A 210 -14.69 8.50 -8.15
N PHE A 211 -14.42 7.25 -8.57
CA PHE A 211 -15.04 6.06 -7.98
C PHE A 211 -14.60 5.84 -6.53
N LEU A 212 -13.34 6.08 -6.24
CA LEU A 212 -12.74 5.91 -4.91
C LEU A 212 -13.11 7.07 -3.96
N GLY A 213 -13.46 8.25 -4.50
CA GLY A 213 -13.75 9.46 -3.71
C GLY A 213 -12.53 10.01 -2.96
N VAL A 214 -11.33 9.78 -3.47
CA VAL A 214 -10.07 10.19 -2.84
C VAL A 214 -9.85 11.70 -2.92
N ARG A 215 -9.04 12.23 -1.99
CA ARG A 215 -8.60 13.64 -2.00
C ARG A 215 -7.25 13.82 -2.66
N GLN A 216 -6.42 12.77 -2.64
CA GLN A 216 -5.08 12.78 -3.23
C GLN A 216 -4.85 11.52 -4.05
N VAL A 217 -4.14 11.67 -5.15
CA VAL A 217 -3.68 10.55 -5.96
C VAL A 217 -2.17 10.63 -6.17
N VAL A 218 -1.50 9.52 -5.91
CA VAL A 218 -0.07 9.33 -6.19
C VAL A 218 0.02 8.54 -7.51
N PRO A 219 0.38 9.18 -8.62
CA PRO A 219 0.55 8.48 -9.88
C PRO A 219 1.76 7.57 -9.85
N MET A 220 1.60 6.34 -10.32
CA MET A 220 2.66 5.35 -10.39
C MET A 220 2.69 4.63 -11.73
N HIS A 221 3.68 3.75 -11.94
CA HIS A 221 3.82 2.91 -13.14
C HIS A 221 3.85 3.74 -14.44
N TRP A 222 4.62 4.83 -14.44
CA TRP A 222 4.79 5.74 -15.58
C TRP A 222 6.27 6.14 -15.73
N GLY A 223 6.66 6.51 -16.94
CA GLY A 223 7.99 7.07 -17.24
C GLY A 223 9.17 6.09 -17.15
N THR A 224 8.98 4.88 -16.65
CA THR A 224 10.07 3.88 -16.47
C THR A 224 10.49 3.26 -17.79
N PHE A 225 9.54 3.02 -18.69
CA PHE A 225 9.78 2.46 -20.01
C PHE A 225 9.21 3.39 -21.10
N PRO A 226 9.78 3.43 -22.30
CA PRO A 226 9.27 4.26 -23.41
C PRO A 226 7.82 3.94 -23.80
N LEU A 227 7.32 2.74 -23.48
CA LEU A 227 5.95 2.31 -23.76
C LEU A 227 4.94 2.88 -22.78
N LEU A 228 5.36 3.41 -21.64
CA LEU A 228 4.49 4.01 -20.62
C LEU A 228 4.34 5.50 -20.92
N THR A 229 3.31 5.83 -21.70
CA THR A 229 3.13 7.17 -22.29
C THR A 229 2.33 8.13 -21.43
N GLY A 230 1.57 7.64 -20.46
CA GLY A 230 0.79 8.48 -19.54
C GLY A 230 1.67 9.33 -18.63
N THR A 231 1.21 10.55 -18.30
CA THR A 231 1.97 11.48 -17.47
C THR A 231 1.13 12.07 -16.33
N PRO A 232 1.75 12.44 -15.19
CA PRO A 232 1.05 13.17 -14.12
C PRO A 232 0.44 14.49 -14.60
N ALA A 233 1.08 15.17 -15.57
CA ALA A 233 0.57 16.38 -16.14
C ALA A 233 -0.75 16.19 -16.89
N ASP A 234 -0.94 15.04 -17.55
CA ASP A 234 -2.19 14.69 -18.19
C ASP A 234 -3.26 14.27 -17.17
N LEU A 235 -2.87 13.50 -16.16
CA LEU A 235 -3.77 13.16 -15.05
C LEU A 235 -4.33 14.42 -14.35
N ARG A 236 -3.47 15.40 -14.07
CA ARG A 236 -3.86 16.67 -13.40
C ARG A 236 -4.95 17.45 -14.14
N LYS A 237 -5.01 17.35 -15.47
CA LYS A 237 -6.05 17.99 -16.29
C LYS A 237 -7.41 17.30 -16.18
N LEU A 238 -7.43 16.02 -15.74
CA LEU A 238 -8.58 15.12 -15.83
C LEU A 238 -9.20 14.75 -14.49
N VAL A 239 -8.43 14.82 -13.39
CA VAL A 239 -8.94 14.48 -12.05
C VAL A 239 -10.13 15.36 -11.65
N PRO A 240 -11.08 14.83 -10.86
CA PRO A 240 -12.18 15.59 -10.31
C PRO A 240 -11.70 16.83 -9.54
N ARG A 241 -12.51 17.90 -9.57
CA ARG A 241 -12.21 19.12 -8.81
C ARG A 241 -12.01 18.81 -7.33
N GLY A 242 -10.90 19.24 -6.75
CA GLY A 242 -10.55 19.02 -5.35
C GLY A 242 -9.69 17.78 -5.12
N VAL A 243 -9.39 16.98 -6.14
CA VAL A 243 -8.38 15.91 -6.07
C VAL A 243 -7.01 16.50 -6.40
N GLU A 244 -6.07 16.33 -5.48
CA GLU A 244 -4.67 16.72 -5.66
C GLU A 244 -3.88 15.58 -6.30
N VAL A 245 -3.09 15.90 -7.33
CA VAL A 245 -2.11 14.96 -7.92
C VAL A 245 -0.76 15.16 -7.25
N LEU A 246 -0.38 14.23 -6.41
CA LEU A 246 0.89 14.22 -5.70
C LEU A 246 1.97 13.64 -6.62
N GLU A 247 2.53 14.50 -7.47
CA GLU A 247 3.62 14.13 -8.38
C GLU A 247 4.94 14.12 -7.63
N LEU A 248 5.61 12.97 -7.60
CA LEU A 248 6.93 12.79 -7.03
C LEU A 248 7.94 12.49 -8.13
N GLN A 249 9.18 12.91 -7.93
CA GLN A 249 10.31 12.40 -8.68
C GLN A 249 10.89 11.17 -7.96
N PRO A 250 11.51 10.21 -8.69
CA PRO A 250 12.18 9.08 -8.06
C PRO A 250 13.20 9.54 -7.01
N GLY A 251 13.06 9.05 -5.78
CA GLY A 251 13.84 9.46 -4.61
C GLY A 251 13.23 10.59 -3.78
N GLU A 252 12.21 11.27 -4.28
CA GLU A 252 11.52 12.33 -3.56
C GLU A 252 10.57 11.76 -2.50
N THR A 253 10.42 12.53 -1.41
CA THR A 253 9.51 12.21 -0.31
C THR A 253 8.51 13.36 -0.12
N ALA A 254 7.22 13.04 -0.11
CA ALA A 254 6.15 13.95 0.35
C ALA A 254 5.78 13.65 1.81
N GLU A 255 5.31 14.69 2.54
CA GLU A 255 4.83 14.63 3.92
C GLU A 255 3.40 15.19 4.04
#